data_fb6d08ff6e06d8f2faffa1d67f7f714b
#
_entry.id   fb6d08ff6e06d8f2faffa1d67f7f714b
#
_cell.length_a   1.000
_cell.length_b   1.000
_cell.length_c   1.000
_cell.angle_alpha   90.00
_cell.angle_beta   90.00
_cell.angle_gamma   90.00
#
_symmetry.space_group_name_H-M   'P 1'
#
loop_
_entity.id
_entity.type
_entity.pdbx_description
1 polymer ?
#
loop_
_entity_poly.entity_id
_entity_poly.type
_entity_poly.pdbx_seq_one_letter_code
_entity_poly.pdbx_strand_id
1 'polypeptide(L)'
;MFYDDLSVYPAFGGVVFAQEEGQRIADYLGPKNKNLIMQNHGLLTAGGTVAEAAAFFIALERACQTQILVESSTAPGSIGASEGNLKKTFVDDEVALYTKKGTGTPEAMYMQFEPEYQLILKETGGDFLN
;
A
#
# COMPACT_ATOMS: atom_id res chain seq x y z
N MET A 1 5.86 -7.19 -2.84
CA MET A 1 6.05 -5.74 -3.10
C MET A 1 6.43 -5.00 -1.81
N PHE A 2 5.61 -5.03 -0.76
CA PHE A 2 5.82 -4.25 0.47
C PHE A 2 6.70 -4.93 1.54
N TYR A 3 7.29 -6.08 1.25
CA TYR A 3 8.16 -6.79 2.19
C TYR A 3 9.32 -5.88 2.62
N ASP A 4 9.49 -5.71 3.92
CA ASP A 4 10.54 -4.88 4.52
C ASP A 4 10.57 -3.43 3.95
N ASP A 5 9.37 -2.87 3.64
CA ASP A 5 9.16 -1.54 3.06
C ASP A 5 7.78 -0.98 3.46
N LEU A 6 7.34 -1.28 4.65
CA LEU A 6 6.08 -0.81 5.21
C LEU A 6 6.25 -0.50 6.68
N SER A 7 5.83 0.69 7.09
CA SER A 7 5.73 1.09 8.49
C SER A 7 4.27 1.31 8.89
N VAL A 8 4.04 1.35 10.21
CA VAL A 8 2.73 1.70 10.77
C VAL A 8 2.92 2.88 11.72
N TYR A 9 2.19 3.96 11.48
CA TYR A 9 2.09 5.10 12.39
C TYR A 9 0.90 4.87 13.33
N PRO A 10 1.15 4.58 14.63
CA PRO A 10 0.09 4.12 15.54
C PRO A 10 -0.71 5.25 16.18
N ALA A 11 -0.34 6.51 15.94
CA ALA A 11 -1.02 7.66 16.49
C ALA A 11 -1.97 8.31 15.48
N PHE A 12 -2.93 9.07 15.99
CA PHE A 12 -3.82 9.92 15.18
C PHE A 12 -3.89 11.29 15.86
N GLY A 13 -3.13 12.25 15.32
CA GLY A 13 -3.09 13.63 15.80
C GLY A 13 -4.15 14.55 15.17
N GLY A 14 -5.12 13.98 14.44
CA GLY A 14 -6.09 14.76 13.66
C GLY A 14 -5.54 15.14 12.28
N VAL A 15 -6.06 16.22 11.72
CA VAL A 15 -5.59 16.73 10.42
C VAL A 15 -4.18 17.31 10.57
N VAL A 16 -3.30 16.97 9.63
CA VAL A 16 -1.89 17.40 9.65
C VAL A 16 -1.80 18.89 9.26
N PHE A 17 -1.91 19.76 10.24
CA PHE A 17 -1.68 21.20 10.06
C PHE A 17 -0.35 21.69 10.65
N ALA A 18 0.23 20.90 11.54
CA ALA A 18 1.45 21.27 12.24
C ALA A 18 2.69 20.60 11.63
N GLN A 19 3.77 21.35 11.53
CA GLN A 19 5.05 20.85 11.04
C GLN A 19 5.54 19.67 11.90
N GLU A 20 5.26 19.70 13.21
CA GLU A 20 5.64 18.63 14.14
C GLU A 20 4.95 17.30 13.82
N GLU A 21 3.70 17.31 13.36
CA GLU A 21 3.02 16.09 12.94
C GLU A 21 3.62 15.54 11.65
N GLY A 22 3.92 16.41 10.69
CA GLY A 22 4.65 16.03 9.48
C GLY A 22 5.99 15.38 9.78
N GLN A 23 6.74 15.92 10.75
CA GLN A 23 8.01 15.33 11.17
C GLN A 23 7.82 13.97 11.82
N ARG A 24 6.83 13.80 12.71
CA ARG A 24 6.52 12.49 13.31
C ARG A 24 6.18 11.44 12.26
N ILE A 25 5.36 11.80 11.28
CA ILE A 25 5.02 10.90 10.16
C ILE A 25 6.28 10.51 9.38
N ALA A 26 7.14 11.47 9.07
CA ALA A 26 8.41 11.23 8.38
C ALA A 26 9.35 10.32 9.19
N ASP A 27 9.42 10.51 10.50
CA ASP A 27 10.24 9.67 11.39
C ASP A 27 9.74 8.21 11.41
N TYR A 28 8.42 7.99 11.38
CA TYR A 28 7.84 6.64 11.28
C TYR A 28 8.00 6.00 9.91
N LEU A 29 7.94 6.77 8.84
CA LEU A 29 8.29 6.28 7.50
C LEU A 29 9.75 5.83 7.48
N GLY A 30 10.63 6.64 8.07
CA GLY A 30 12.05 6.38 8.16
C GLY A 30 12.78 6.53 6.81
N PRO A 31 14.09 6.34 6.79
CA PRO A 31 14.90 6.58 5.60
C PRO A 31 14.83 5.44 4.55
N LYS A 32 14.22 4.31 4.93
CA LYS A 32 14.22 3.10 4.11
C LYS A 32 12.87 2.86 3.43
N ASN A 33 11.78 3.08 4.16
CA ASN A 33 10.46 2.71 3.69
C ASN A 33 9.88 3.75 2.74
N LYS A 34 9.08 3.30 1.82
CA LYS A 34 8.29 4.14 0.91
C LYS A 34 6.80 4.11 1.24
N ASN A 35 6.39 3.22 2.15
CA ASN A 35 4.98 2.93 2.43
C ASN A 35 4.69 3.03 3.93
N LEU A 36 3.58 3.67 4.28
CA LEU A 36 3.16 3.87 5.66
C LEU A 36 1.64 3.70 5.78
N ILE A 37 1.21 2.92 6.76
CA ILE A 37 -0.19 2.88 7.19
C ILE A 37 -0.31 3.81 8.40
N MET A 38 -1.17 4.80 8.32
CA MET A 38 -1.48 5.71 9.42
C MET A 38 -2.80 5.29 10.05
N GLN A 39 -2.77 4.81 11.29
CA GLN A 39 -3.98 4.35 11.99
C GLN A 39 -5.03 5.46 12.08
N ASN A 40 -6.30 5.11 11.80
CA ASN A 40 -7.44 6.02 11.75
C ASN A 40 -7.30 7.20 10.76
N HIS A 41 -6.33 7.17 9.86
CA HIS A 41 -6.13 8.25 8.89
C HIS A 41 -6.15 7.72 7.45
N GLY A 42 -5.29 6.76 7.13
CA GLY A 42 -5.17 6.22 5.78
C GLY A 42 -3.77 5.73 5.43
N LEU A 43 -3.40 5.91 4.19
CA LEU A 43 -2.14 5.45 3.63
C LEU A 43 -1.27 6.63 3.20
N LEU A 44 0.04 6.46 3.30
CA LEU A 44 1.01 7.38 2.72
C LEU A 44 2.03 6.57 1.92
N THR A 45 2.33 7.02 0.72
CA THR A 45 3.37 6.41 -0.10
C THR A 45 4.30 7.48 -0.67
N ALA A 46 5.56 7.13 -0.79
CA ALA A 46 6.61 7.96 -1.36
C ALA A 46 7.26 7.25 -2.55
N GLY A 47 7.78 8.03 -3.47
CA GLY A 47 8.49 7.51 -4.64
C GLY A 47 9.44 8.55 -5.22
N GLY A 48 10.36 8.13 -6.04
CA GLY A 48 11.25 9.01 -6.81
C GLY A 48 10.53 9.72 -7.96
N THR A 49 9.33 9.25 -8.31
CA THR A 49 8.44 9.85 -9.32
C THR A 49 6.99 9.79 -8.84
N VAL A 50 6.14 10.62 -9.44
CA VAL A 50 4.68 10.58 -9.19
C VAL A 50 4.10 9.22 -9.55
N ALA A 51 4.52 8.64 -10.68
CA ALA A 51 4.08 7.32 -11.13
C ALA A 51 4.42 6.23 -10.09
N GLU A 52 5.62 6.23 -9.55
CA GLU A 52 6.05 5.29 -8.51
C GLU A 52 5.19 5.44 -7.24
N ALA A 53 5.03 6.66 -6.75
CA ALA A 53 4.24 6.92 -5.54
C ALA A 53 2.78 6.52 -5.73
N ALA A 54 2.17 6.86 -6.87
CA ALA A 54 0.78 6.51 -7.18
C ALA A 54 0.59 4.99 -7.34
N ALA A 55 1.51 4.30 -8.00
CA ALA A 55 1.46 2.84 -8.14
C ALA A 55 1.54 2.15 -6.76
N PHE A 56 2.44 2.59 -5.89
CA PHE A 56 2.50 2.07 -4.52
C PHE A 56 1.21 2.33 -3.76
N PHE A 57 0.61 3.52 -3.90
CA PHE A 57 -0.64 3.85 -3.21
C PHE A 57 -1.79 2.92 -3.64
N ILE A 58 -2.00 2.77 -4.94
CA ILE A 58 -3.03 1.90 -5.52
C ILE A 58 -2.81 0.44 -5.08
N ALA A 59 -1.58 -0.04 -5.16
CA ALA A 59 -1.25 -1.40 -4.77
C ALA A 59 -1.40 -1.65 -3.26
N LEU A 60 -1.03 -0.67 -2.42
CA LEU A 60 -1.16 -0.78 -0.97
C LEU A 60 -2.63 -0.79 -0.54
N GLU A 61 -3.47 0.07 -1.13
CA GLU A 61 -4.91 0.08 -0.89
C GLU A 61 -5.54 -1.29 -1.23
N ARG A 62 -5.23 -1.82 -2.42
CA ARG A 62 -5.70 -3.16 -2.84
C ARG A 62 -5.21 -4.27 -1.91
N ALA A 63 -3.96 -4.18 -1.44
CA ALA A 63 -3.42 -5.16 -0.48
C ALA A 63 -4.12 -5.09 0.88
N CYS A 64 -4.41 -3.89 1.39
CA CYS A 64 -5.18 -3.70 2.61
C CYS A 64 -6.60 -4.27 2.49
N GLN A 65 -7.30 -4.01 1.39
CA GLN A 65 -8.62 -4.61 1.12
C GLN A 65 -8.56 -6.14 1.10
N THR A 66 -7.57 -6.69 0.39
CA THR A 66 -7.36 -8.15 0.34
C THR A 66 -7.10 -8.72 1.73
N GLN A 67 -6.26 -8.07 2.54
CA GLN A 67 -5.98 -8.52 3.90
C GLN A 67 -7.24 -8.54 4.77
N ILE A 68 -8.08 -7.50 4.70
CA ILE A 68 -9.35 -7.43 5.44
C ILE A 68 -10.28 -8.58 5.02
N LEU A 69 -10.36 -8.89 3.73
CA LEU A 69 -11.17 -10.01 3.23
C LEU A 69 -10.65 -11.37 3.73
N VAL A 70 -9.33 -11.56 3.71
CA VAL A 70 -8.69 -12.78 4.25
C VAL A 70 -8.96 -12.91 5.74
N GLU A 71 -8.78 -11.84 6.52
CA GLU A 71 -9.07 -11.86 7.96
C GLU A 71 -10.55 -12.17 8.23
N SER A 72 -11.46 -11.55 7.49
CA SER A 72 -12.90 -11.77 7.64
C SER A 72 -13.31 -13.19 7.28
N SER A 73 -12.73 -13.77 6.23
CA SER A 73 -13.06 -15.14 5.79
C SER A 73 -12.48 -16.24 6.68
N THR A 74 -11.42 -15.95 7.42
CA THR A 74 -10.74 -16.88 8.32
C THR A 74 -11.06 -16.64 9.81
N ALA A 75 -11.85 -15.61 10.13
CA ALA A 75 -12.24 -15.29 11.50
C ALA A 75 -13.07 -16.41 12.12
N PRO A 76 -12.98 -16.64 13.45
CA PRO A 76 -13.87 -17.58 14.13
C PRO A 76 -15.35 -17.24 13.87
N GLY A 77 -16.12 -18.22 13.44
CA GLY A 77 -17.54 -18.06 13.12
C GLY A 77 -17.82 -17.59 11.68
N SER A 78 -16.81 -17.32 10.87
CA SER A 78 -17.00 -17.09 9.44
C SER A 78 -17.37 -18.39 8.70
N ILE A 79 -18.01 -18.27 7.53
CA ILE A 79 -18.36 -19.44 6.70
C ILE A 79 -17.09 -20.26 6.36
N GLY A 80 -16.00 -19.58 5.99
CA GLY A 80 -14.74 -20.24 5.67
C GLY A 80 -14.09 -20.98 6.84
N ALA A 81 -14.24 -20.45 8.06
CA ALA A 81 -13.74 -21.10 9.28
C ALA A 81 -14.64 -22.26 9.73
N SER A 82 -15.97 -22.15 9.56
CA SER A 82 -16.93 -23.19 9.96
C SER A 82 -16.82 -24.44 9.09
N GLU A 83 -16.46 -24.32 7.83
CA GLU A 83 -16.19 -25.45 6.94
C GLU A 83 -14.79 -26.08 7.18
N GLY A 84 -13.97 -25.50 8.06
CA GLY A 84 -12.68 -26.03 8.47
C GLY A 84 -11.57 -25.97 7.43
N ASN A 85 -11.82 -25.34 6.29
CA ASN A 85 -10.97 -25.48 5.10
C ASN A 85 -10.09 -24.26 4.80
N LEU A 86 -10.47 -23.06 5.28
CA LEU A 86 -9.69 -21.84 4.98
C LEU A 86 -8.70 -21.52 6.12
N LYS A 87 -7.44 -21.70 5.84
CA LYS A 87 -6.33 -21.33 6.72
C LYS A 87 -5.46 -20.28 6.02
N LYS A 88 -4.97 -19.31 6.81
CA LYS A 88 -3.98 -18.37 6.29
C LYS A 88 -2.65 -19.09 5.98
N THR A 89 -2.14 -18.85 4.79
CA THR A 89 -0.79 -19.30 4.41
C THR A 89 0.11 -18.07 4.36
N PHE A 90 1.19 -18.13 5.09
CA PHE A 90 2.20 -17.07 5.11
C PHE A 90 3.26 -17.35 4.04
N VAL A 91 3.75 -16.28 3.44
CA VAL A 91 4.84 -16.34 2.45
C VAL A 91 6.16 -16.27 3.18
N ASP A 92 7.09 -17.16 2.83
CA ASP A 92 8.45 -17.19 3.40
C ASP A 92 9.23 -15.93 2.99
N ASP A 93 10.14 -15.49 3.85
CA ASP A 93 10.93 -14.27 3.68
C ASP A 93 11.72 -14.26 2.37
N GLU A 94 12.28 -15.39 1.97
CA GLU A 94 13.02 -15.53 0.72
C GLU A 94 12.13 -15.27 -0.51
N VAL A 95 10.93 -15.86 -0.52
CA VAL A 95 9.94 -15.67 -1.60
C VAL A 95 9.42 -14.24 -1.61
N ALA A 96 9.17 -13.67 -0.43
CA ALA A 96 8.73 -12.29 -0.28
C ALA A 96 9.77 -11.30 -0.82
N LEU A 97 11.04 -11.50 -0.48
CA LEU A 97 12.16 -10.68 -0.97
C LEU A 97 12.35 -10.83 -2.49
N TYR A 98 12.28 -12.04 -3.00
CA TYR A 98 12.35 -12.29 -4.45
C TYR A 98 11.23 -11.56 -5.20
N THR A 99 10.01 -11.68 -4.70
CA THR A 99 8.84 -10.99 -5.27
C THR A 99 9.04 -9.46 -5.24
N LYS A 100 9.48 -8.91 -4.10
CA LYS A 100 9.77 -7.47 -3.99
C LYS A 100 10.77 -6.99 -5.04
N LYS A 101 11.86 -7.74 -5.25
CA LYS A 101 12.88 -7.40 -6.26
C LYS A 101 12.33 -7.32 -7.68
N GLY A 102 11.32 -8.12 -8.00
CA GLY A 102 10.69 -8.12 -9.34
C GLY A 102 9.55 -7.12 -9.49
N THR A 103 8.81 -6.85 -8.41
CA THR A 103 7.56 -6.07 -8.48
C THR A 103 7.63 -4.70 -7.81
N GLY A 104 8.70 -4.41 -7.07
CA GLY A 104 8.84 -3.18 -6.29
C GLY A 104 9.89 -2.20 -6.83
N THR A 105 10.38 -2.38 -8.06
CA THR A 105 11.34 -1.46 -8.67
C THR A 105 10.63 -0.24 -9.27
N PRO A 106 11.31 0.91 -9.42
CA PRO A 106 10.72 2.10 -10.06
C PRO A 106 10.13 1.80 -11.46
N GLU A 107 10.81 0.97 -12.25
CA GLU A 107 10.35 0.57 -13.58
C GLU A 107 9.07 -0.28 -13.51
N ALA A 108 9.02 -1.24 -12.58
CA ALA A 108 7.83 -2.07 -12.37
C ALA A 108 6.65 -1.21 -11.89
N MET A 109 6.90 -0.22 -11.03
CA MET A 109 5.88 0.72 -10.58
C MET A 109 5.37 1.59 -11.72
N TYR A 110 6.25 2.11 -12.57
CA TYR A 110 5.83 2.84 -13.76
C TYR A 110 4.93 2.00 -14.67
N MET A 111 5.33 0.76 -14.96
CA MET A 111 4.53 -0.15 -15.78
C MET A 111 3.16 -0.49 -15.15
N GLN A 112 3.07 -0.56 -13.84
CA GLN A 112 1.81 -0.79 -13.14
C GLN A 112 0.91 0.46 -13.11
N PHE A 113 1.50 1.65 -13.07
CA PHE A 113 0.76 2.91 -13.09
C PHE A 113 0.23 3.28 -14.47
N GLU A 114 0.97 2.96 -15.53
CA GLU A 114 0.66 3.40 -16.89
C GLU A 114 -0.77 3.07 -17.35
N PRO A 115 -1.33 1.87 -17.14
CA PRO A 115 -2.72 1.58 -17.50
C PRO A 115 -3.75 2.45 -16.75
N GLU A 116 -3.53 2.72 -15.48
CA GLU A 116 -4.41 3.57 -14.67
C GLU A 116 -4.35 5.03 -15.18
N TYR A 117 -3.15 5.52 -15.49
CA TYR A 117 -2.96 6.84 -16.06
C TYR A 117 -3.66 6.99 -17.42
N GLN A 118 -3.50 6.01 -18.33
CA GLN A 118 -4.14 6.02 -19.63
C GLN A 118 -5.66 5.95 -19.54
N LEU A 119 -6.19 5.21 -18.57
CA LEU A 119 -7.64 5.17 -18.32
C LEU A 119 -8.16 6.55 -17.95
N ILE A 120 -7.57 7.21 -16.96
CA ILE A 120 -7.97 8.55 -16.52
C ILE A 120 -7.79 9.58 -17.63
N LEU A 121 -6.67 9.52 -18.36
CA LEU A 121 -6.42 10.41 -19.50
C LEU A 121 -7.54 10.30 -20.56
N LYS A 122 -7.98 9.08 -20.85
CA LYS A 122 -9.06 8.82 -21.78
C LYS A 122 -10.42 9.31 -21.27
N GLU A 123 -10.73 9.05 -20.01
CA GLU A 123 -12.01 9.41 -19.39
C GLU A 123 -12.17 10.91 -19.24
N THR A 124 -11.12 11.65 -18.89
CA THR A 124 -11.15 13.10 -18.66
C THR A 124 -10.78 13.93 -19.88
N GLY A 125 -10.33 13.28 -20.96
CA GLY A 125 -9.80 14.01 -22.13
C GLY A 125 -8.52 14.80 -21.82
N GLY A 126 -7.86 14.51 -20.69
CA GLY A 126 -6.62 15.15 -20.28
C GLY A 126 -6.81 16.52 -19.61
N ASP A 127 -7.96 16.80 -19.03
CA ASP A 127 -8.30 18.08 -18.37
C ASP A 127 -7.35 18.44 -17.21
N PHE A 128 -6.73 17.44 -16.59
CA PHE A 128 -5.74 17.61 -15.52
C PHE A 128 -4.33 17.97 -16.03
N LEU A 129 -4.11 18.02 -17.33
CA LEU A 129 -2.82 18.38 -17.93
C LEU A 129 -2.66 19.90 -18.18
N ASN A 130 -3.71 20.70 -17.92
CA ASN A 130 -3.77 22.14 -18.17
C ASN A 130 -3.54 22.97 -16.91
#